data_71a9d217c59aa529fd2e8e737ca1c135
#
_entry.id   71a9d217c59aa529fd2e8e737ca1c135
#
_cell.length_a   1.000
_cell.length_b   1.000
_cell.length_c   1.000
_cell.angle_alpha   90.00
_cell.angle_beta   90.00
_cell.angle_gamma   90.00
#
_symmetry.space_group_name_H-M   'P 1'
#
loop_
_entity.id
_entity.type
_entity.pdbx_description
1 polymer ?
#
loop_
_entity_poly.entity_id
_entity_poly.type
_entity_poly.pdbx_seq_one_letter_code
_entity_poly.pdbx_strand_id
1 'polypeptide(L)'
;MTKLGIVVAIAAVSLGVQANVANADEVPTYDVRKSCKADLQQYSSAQSATGCLTDEQNARTTLVSQWTQFAPESRTSCMQMVGDPAGPQSYVELLTCLQMAKDVKSLPKN
;
A
#
# COMPACT_ATOMS: atom_id res chain seq x y z
N MET A 1 -62.84 22.32 12.51
CA MET A 1 -62.26 21.78 11.29
C MET A 1 -60.74 21.78 11.44
N THR A 2 -60.21 20.64 11.84
CA THR A 2 -58.76 20.45 12.04
C THR A 2 -58.16 19.92 10.74
N LYS A 3 -57.33 20.73 10.09
CA LYS A 3 -56.53 20.27 8.95
C LYS A 3 -55.32 19.58 9.48
N LEU A 4 -55.31 18.22 9.34
CA LEU A 4 -54.09 17.44 9.55
C LEU A 4 -53.12 17.69 8.37
N GLY A 5 -52.03 18.40 8.64
CA GLY A 5 -50.92 18.49 7.73
C GLY A 5 -50.08 17.23 7.81
N ILE A 6 -50.04 16.47 6.71
CA ILE A 6 -49.15 15.33 6.58
C ILE A 6 -47.77 15.89 6.25
N VAL A 7 -46.87 15.83 7.22
CA VAL A 7 -45.45 16.11 6.98
C VAL A 7 -44.81 14.84 6.43
N VAL A 8 -44.58 14.81 5.12
CA VAL A 8 -43.80 13.76 4.48
C VAL A 8 -42.32 14.07 4.74
N ALA A 9 -41.72 13.35 5.68
CA ALA A 9 -40.29 13.40 5.88
C ALA A 9 -39.61 12.56 4.77
N ILE A 10 -39.00 13.25 3.80
CA ILE A 10 -38.17 12.61 2.79
C ILE A 10 -36.83 12.39 3.45
N ALA A 11 -36.59 11.12 3.87
CA ALA A 11 -35.26 10.70 4.29
C ALA A 11 -34.38 10.59 3.04
N ALA A 12 -33.51 11.54 2.82
CA ALA A 12 -32.46 11.45 1.81
C ALA A 12 -31.42 10.43 2.28
N VAL A 13 -31.49 9.23 1.73
CA VAL A 13 -30.43 8.21 1.90
C VAL A 13 -29.27 8.66 0.99
N SER A 14 -28.32 9.37 1.54
CA SER A 14 -27.06 9.61 0.87
C SER A 14 -26.27 8.30 0.87
N LEU A 15 -26.28 7.59 -0.26
CA LEU A 15 -25.34 6.53 -0.55
C LEU A 15 -23.95 7.18 -0.67
N GLY A 16 -23.21 7.19 0.45
CA GLY A 16 -21.81 7.58 0.45
C GLY A 16 -21.02 6.55 -0.33
N VAL A 17 -20.63 6.88 -1.54
CA VAL A 17 -19.62 6.13 -2.27
C VAL A 17 -18.30 6.36 -1.52
N GLN A 18 -17.95 5.42 -0.66
CA GLN A 18 -16.61 5.42 -0.07
C GLN A 18 -15.65 4.93 -1.14
N ALA A 19 -15.04 5.87 -1.84
CA ALA A 19 -13.87 5.58 -2.63
C ALA A 19 -12.79 5.11 -1.64
N ASN A 20 -12.36 3.85 -1.77
CA ASN A 20 -11.18 3.36 -1.07
C ASN A 20 -9.97 4.10 -1.64
N VAL A 21 -9.72 5.28 -1.12
CA VAL A 21 -8.47 5.98 -1.35
C VAL A 21 -7.43 5.17 -0.60
N ALA A 22 -6.46 4.59 -1.34
CA ALA A 22 -5.32 3.95 -0.72
C ALA A 22 -4.69 4.96 0.25
N ASN A 23 -4.86 4.71 1.55
CA ASN A 23 -4.49 5.65 2.58
C ASN A 23 -2.96 5.59 2.73
N ALA A 24 -2.25 6.66 2.30
CA ALA A 24 -0.80 6.78 2.47
C ALA A 24 -0.37 6.75 3.94
N ASP A 25 -1.33 6.78 4.88
CA ASP A 25 -1.07 6.74 6.32
C ASP A 25 -0.82 5.32 6.85
N GLU A 26 -1.14 4.30 6.07
CA GLU A 26 -0.97 2.90 6.46
C GLU A 26 -0.14 2.12 5.44
N VAL A 27 0.60 1.11 5.94
CA VAL A 27 1.32 0.18 5.07
C VAL A 27 0.29 -0.59 4.23
N PRO A 28 0.44 -0.57 2.89
CA PRO A 28 -0.51 -1.26 2.02
C PRO A 28 -0.48 -2.79 2.25
N THR A 29 -1.56 -3.46 1.87
CA THR A 29 -1.61 -4.92 1.86
C THR A 29 -1.33 -5.44 0.47
N TYR A 30 -0.23 -6.17 0.30
CA TYR A 30 0.18 -6.77 -0.96
C TYR A 30 0.02 -8.29 -0.95
N ASP A 31 -0.40 -8.83 -2.08
CA ASP A 31 -0.33 -10.27 -2.34
C ASP A 31 1.06 -10.61 -2.92
N VAL A 32 1.99 -10.95 -2.03
CA VAL A 32 3.38 -11.22 -2.38
C VAL A 32 3.59 -12.58 -3.07
N ARG A 33 2.56 -13.40 -3.14
CA ARG A 33 2.65 -14.71 -3.84
C ARG A 33 2.91 -14.53 -5.32
N LYS A 34 2.36 -13.47 -5.93
CA LYS A 34 2.61 -13.15 -7.35
C LYS A 34 4.06 -12.77 -7.61
N SER A 35 4.65 -11.92 -6.78
CA SER A 35 6.05 -11.51 -6.92
C SER A 35 7.01 -12.67 -6.67
N CYS A 36 6.77 -13.45 -5.61
CA CYS A 36 7.60 -14.62 -5.31
C CYS A 36 7.49 -15.71 -6.37
N LYS A 37 6.33 -15.86 -7.00
CA LYS A 37 6.15 -16.79 -8.13
C LYS A 37 6.87 -16.33 -9.39
N ALA A 38 6.88 -15.03 -9.67
CA ALA A 38 7.63 -14.45 -10.79
C ALA A 38 9.13 -14.66 -10.62
N ASP A 39 9.66 -14.47 -9.40
CA ASP A 39 11.06 -14.73 -9.07
C ASP A 39 11.45 -16.20 -9.29
N LEU A 40 10.58 -17.14 -8.94
CA LEU A 40 10.80 -18.56 -9.18
C LEU A 40 10.94 -18.92 -10.66
N GLN A 41 10.20 -18.24 -11.53
CA GLN A 41 10.30 -18.46 -12.98
C GLN A 41 11.62 -17.95 -13.54
N GLN A 42 12.22 -16.96 -12.89
CA GLN A 42 13.48 -16.36 -13.30
C GLN A 42 14.71 -17.10 -12.71
N TYR A 43 14.61 -17.71 -11.54
CA TYR A 43 15.73 -18.26 -10.78
C TYR A 43 15.54 -19.73 -10.39
N SER A 44 14.80 -20.49 -11.02
CA SER A 44 14.56 -21.96 -10.97
C SER A 44 15.12 -22.76 -9.78
N SER A 45 15.07 -22.27 -8.53
CA SER A 45 15.40 -23.07 -7.36
C SER A 45 14.26 -23.09 -6.34
N ALA A 46 13.89 -24.29 -5.87
CA ALA A 46 12.82 -24.49 -4.89
C ALA A 46 13.08 -23.79 -3.53
N GLN A 47 14.35 -23.46 -3.24
CA GLN A 47 14.74 -22.69 -2.06
C GLN A 47 14.30 -21.23 -2.12
N SER A 48 14.12 -20.66 -3.31
CA SER A 48 13.79 -19.25 -3.49
C SER A 48 12.33 -18.91 -3.12
N ALA A 49 11.40 -19.88 -3.15
CA ALA A 49 10.00 -19.61 -2.77
C ALA A 49 9.85 -19.28 -1.29
N THR A 50 10.40 -20.12 -0.41
CA THR A 50 10.35 -19.89 1.04
C THR A 50 11.18 -18.69 1.43
N GLY A 51 12.36 -18.51 0.82
CA GLY A 51 13.21 -17.35 1.03
C GLY A 51 12.54 -16.04 0.60
N CYS A 52 11.90 -16.03 -0.56
CA CYS A 52 11.15 -14.88 -1.06
C CYS A 52 10.02 -14.48 -0.10
N LEU A 53 9.19 -15.44 0.34
CA LEU A 53 8.10 -15.17 1.28
C LEU A 53 8.61 -14.66 2.63
N THR A 54 9.73 -15.18 3.11
CA THR A 54 10.38 -14.72 4.35
C THR A 54 10.90 -13.30 4.20
N ASP A 55 11.57 -12.99 3.08
CA ASP A 55 12.07 -11.64 2.80
C ASP A 55 10.94 -10.62 2.70
N GLU A 56 9.84 -10.97 2.04
CA GLU A 56 8.64 -10.15 1.95
C GLU A 56 8.02 -9.90 3.33
N GLN A 57 7.93 -10.92 4.17
CA GLN A 57 7.41 -10.78 5.53
C GLN A 57 8.30 -9.90 6.40
N ASN A 58 9.61 -10.04 6.29
CA ASN A 58 10.58 -9.21 7.00
C ASN A 58 10.50 -7.75 6.54
N ALA A 59 10.39 -7.52 5.23
CA ALA A 59 10.24 -6.18 4.68
C ALA A 59 8.93 -5.53 5.17
N ARG A 60 7.82 -6.26 5.20
CA ARG A 60 6.55 -5.77 5.75
C ARG A 60 6.70 -5.38 7.23
N THR A 61 7.33 -6.22 8.03
CA THR A 61 7.56 -5.93 9.45
C THR A 61 8.38 -4.66 9.63
N THR A 62 9.43 -4.46 8.83
CA THR A 62 10.25 -3.25 8.84
C THR A 62 9.43 -2.02 8.42
N LEU A 63 8.62 -2.14 7.36
CA LEU A 63 7.73 -1.07 6.91
C LEU A 63 6.77 -0.64 8.00
N VAL A 64 6.13 -1.58 8.69
CA VAL A 64 5.20 -1.27 9.79
C VAL A 64 5.91 -0.50 10.91
N SER A 65 7.13 -0.90 11.27
CA SER A 65 7.89 -0.24 12.34
C SER A 65 8.42 1.13 11.96
N GLN A 66 8.68 1.39 10.68
CA GLN A 66 9.32 2.62 10.19
C GLN A 66 8.41 3.52 9.37
N TRP A 67 7.15 3.16 9.19
CA TRP A 67 6.24 3.83 8.25
C TRP A 67 6.15 5.34 8.46
N THR A 68 6.02 5.77 9.70
CA THR A 68 5.92 7.19 10.05
C THR A 68 7.23 7.96 9.88
N GLN A 69 8.37 7.28 9.77
CA GLN A 69 9.67 7.90 9.55
C GLN A 69 9.88 8.28 8.07
N PHE A 70 9.12 7.69 7.16
CA PHE A 70 9.17 8.05 5.75
C PHE A 70 8.28 9.25 5.46
N ALA A 71 8.74 10.15 4.60
CA ALA A 71 7.95 11.33 4.22
C ALA A 71 6.66 10.92 3.49
N PRO A 72 5.52 11.59 3.75
CA PRO A 72 4.24 11.26 3.10
C PRO A 72 4.30 11.24 1.57
N GLU A 73 5.04 12.17 0.98
CA GLU A 73 5.23 12.25 -0.48
C GLU A 73 5.99 11.05 -1.02
N SER A 74 7.01 10.61 -0.29
CA SER A 74 7.79 9.41 -0.64
C SER A 74 6.94 8.15 -0.53
N ARG A 75 6.10 8.04 0.50
CA ARG A 75 5.17 6.91 0.65
C ARG A 75 4.21 6.84 -0.53
N THR A 76 3.60 7.96 -0.90
CA THR A 76 2.69 8.03 -2.05
C THR A 76 3.39 7.67 -3.35
N SER A 77 4.56 8.27 -3.64
CA SER A 77 5.32 8.00 -4.86
C SER A 77 5.78 6.55 -4.96
N CYS A 78 6.35 6.00 -3.88
CA CYS A 78 6.81 4.62 -3.87
C CYS A 78 5.66 3.62 -4.00
N MET A 79 4.51 3.87 -3.37
CA MET A 79 3.33 3.02 -3.54
C MET A 79 2.79 3.03 -4.96
N GLN A 80 2.84 4.17 -5.65
CA GLN A 80 2.44 4.27 -7.06
C GLN A 80 3.40 3.50 -7.97
N MET A 81 4.69 3.53 -7.69
CA MET A 81 5.71 2.84 -8.50
C MET A 81 5.66 1.32 -8.33
N VAL A 82 5.38 0.84 -7.12
CA VAL A 82 5.47 -0.58 -6.74
C VAL A 82 4.10 -1.25 -6.71
N GLY A 83 3.05 -0.48 -6.56
CA GLY A 83 1.73 -0.95 -6.18
C GLY A 83 0.74 -1.16 -7.31
N ASP A 84 1.17 -1.44 -8.55
CA ASP A 84 0.24 -1.76 -9.64
C ASP A 84 -0.58 -3.02 -9.29
N PRO A 85 -1.92 -2.90 -9.11
CA PRO A 85 -2.76 -4.04 -8.76
C PRO A 85 -2.78 -5.15 -9.81
N ALA A 86 -2.47 -4.81 -11.08
CA ALA A 86 -2.40 -5.76 -12.18
C ALA A 86 -1.05 -6.49 -12.25
N GLY A 87 -0.02 -5.97 -11.58
CA GLY A 87 1.33 -6.50 -11.56
C GLY A 87 1.71 -7.18 -10.25
N PRO A 88 2.93 -7.74 -10.18
CA PRO A 88 3.47 -8.23 -8.93
C PRO A 88 3.74 -7.07 -7.97
N GLN A 89 3.25 -7.20 -6.74
CA GLN A 89 3.46 -6.23 -5.66
C GLN A 89 4.45 -6.81 -4.65
N SER A 90 5.39 -6.01 -4.16
CA SER A 90 6.46 -6.46 -3.27
C SER A 90 6.73 -5.46 -2.16
N TYR A 91 6.74 -5.95 -0.92
CA TYR A 91 7.16 -5.15 0.23
C TYR A 91 8.66 -4.85 0.21
N VAL A 92 9.48 -5.76 -0.31
CA VAL A 92 10.92 -5.54 -0.49
C VAL A 92 11.17 -4.36 -1.42
N GLU A 93 10.47 -4.30 -2.55
CA GLU A 93 10.58 -3.18 -3.48
C GLU A 93 10.07 -1.88 -2.88
N LEU A 94 8.96 -1.90 -2.17
CA LEU A 94 8.41 -0.73 -1.49
C LEU A 94 9.40 -0.20 -0.44
N LEU A 95 9.94 -1.06 0.40
CA LEU A 95 10.92 -0.70 1.41
C LEU A 95 12.20 -0.13 0.77
N THR A 96 12.69 -0.74 -0.29
CA THR A 96 13.86 -0.27 -1.03
C THR A 96 13.63 1.14 -1.60
N CYS A 97 12.49 1.37 -2.23
CA CYS A 97 12.12 2.69 -2.76
C CYS A 97 12.11 3.76 -1.64
N LEU A 98 11.50 3.44 -0.50
CA LEU A 98 11.39 4.37 0.62
C LEU A 98 12.75 4.65 1.29
N GLN A 99 13.60 3.64 1.43
CA GLN A 99 14.95 3.82 1.97
C GLN A 99 15.81 4.67 1.04
N MET A 100 15.74 4.46 -0.26
CA MET A 100 16.44 5.30 -1.25
C MET A 100 15.95 6.75 -1.19
N ALA A 101 14.66 6.98 -1.08
CA ALA A 101 14.10 8.33 -0.95
C ALA A 101 14.56 9.03 0.33
N LYS A 102 14.66 8.30 1.43
CA LYS A 102 15.15 8.80 2.71
C LYS A 102 16.65 9.15 2.62
N ASP A 103 17.45 8.30 1.98
CA ASP A 103 18.89 8.52 1.82
C ASP A 103 19.18 9.75 0.96
N VAL A 104 18.43 9.94 -0.12
CA VAL A 104 18.56 11.14 -0.98
C VAL A 104 18.29 12.42 -0.20
N LYS A 105 17.30 12.42 0.70
CA LYS A 105 17.01 13.59 1.55
C LYS A 105 18.10 13.89 2.58
N SER A 106 18.86 12.89 2.99
CA SER A 106 19.95 13.04 3.95
C SER A 106 21.28 13.49 3.32
N LEU A 107 21.36 13.52 1.98
CA LEU A 107 22.55 14.00 1.28
C LEU A 107 22.74 15.50 1.47
N PRO A 108 24.01 15.99 1.57
CA PRO A 108 24.28 17.42 1.65
C PRO A 108 23.74 18.13 0.41
N LYS A 109 23.00 19.20 0.64
CA LYS A 109 22.57 20.09 -0.46
C LYS A 109 23.77 20.97 -0.87
N ASN A 110 24.24 20.76 -2.06
CA ASN A 110 25.23 21.67 -2.67
C ASN A 110 24.57 22.98 -3.12
#